data_04dcfb376d82b4994cef89e7e46da1ff
#
_entry.id   04dcfb376d82b4994cef89e7e46da1ff
#
_cell.length_a   1.000
_cell.length_b   1.000
_cell.length_c   1.000
_cell.angle_alpha   90.00
_cell.angle_beta   90.00
_cell.angle_gamma   90.00
#
_symmetry.space_group_name_H-M   'P 1'
#
loop_
_entity.id
_entity.type
_entity.pdbx_description
1 polymer ?
#
loop_
_entity_poly.entity_id
_entity_poly.type
_entity_poly.pdbx_seq_one_letter_code
_entity_poly.pdbx_strand_id
1 'polypeptide(L)'
;MVCGIFLFVLTLPAWAGGTPEEAKALVEKAIVFYKANGKEKALAEFSKPKGQFTKGDLYIFAYNPKGTIIAHGGDPKLVGRDFTGVQDPDGKYFAREFIKIGPEGGWVDYKWMNYVTKKVDAKTTYLKRVEDVIIGCGAYK
;
A
#
# COMPACT_ATOMS: atom_id res chain seq x y z
N MET A 1 -50.36 3.52 29.54
CA MET A 1 -48.93 3.15 29.55
C MET A 1 -48.47 2.92 28.14
N VAL A 2 -47.77 3.87 27.57
CA VAL A 2 -47.18 3.70 26.21
C VAL A 2 -45.72 3.27 26.42
N CYS A 3 -45.45 1.98 26.16
CA CYS A 3 -44.06 1.52 26.07
C CYS A 3 -43.46 2.03 24.76
N GLY A 4 -42.67 3.10 24.81
CA GLY A 4 -41.87 3.55 23.70
C GLY A 4 -40.70 2.58 23.47
N ILE A 5 -40.79 1.80 22.38
CA ILE A 5 -39.64 1.03 21.91
C ILE A 5 -38.68 2.03 21.28
N PHE A 6 -37.61 2.40 22.03
CA PHE A 6 -36.49 3.10 21.43
C PHE A 6 -35.72 2.12 20.57
N LEU A 7 -35.95 2.18 19.25
CA LEU A 7 -35.08 1.51 18.28
C LEU A 7 -33.73 2.26 18.28
N PHE A 8 -32.75 1.70 18.97
CA PHE A 8 -31.36 2.13 18.78
C PHE A 8 -30.95 1.66 17.38
N VAL A 9 -31.02 2.57 16.40
CA VAL A 9 -30.38 2.34 15.12
C VAL A 9 -28.87 2.50 15.36
N LEU A 10 -28.19 1.35 15.52
CA LEU A 10 -26.73 1.31 15.45
C LEU A 10 -26.35 1.67 14.01
N THR A 11 -26.09 2.95 13.76
CA THR A 11 -25.40 3.35 12.53
C THR A 11 -23.97 2.84 12.65
N LEU A 12 -23.67 1.73 11.96
CA LEU A 12 -22.29 1.33 11.72
C LEU A 12 -21.61 2.48 10.98
N PRO A 13 -20.43 2.94 11.43
CA PRO A 13 -19.70 3.93 10.68
C PRO A 13 -19.45 3.37 9.27
N ALA A 14 -19.66 4.19 8.24
CA ALA A 14 -19.26 3.84 6.90
C ALA A 14 -17.80 3.37 6.94
N TRP A 15 -17.48 2.29 6.22
CA TRP A 15 -16.12 1.75 6.18
C TRP A 15 -15.14 2.86 5.78
N ALA A 16 -14.27 3.21 6.69
CA ALA A 16 -13.14 4.10 6.43
C ALA A 16 -11.97 3.23 5.97
N GLY A 17 -11.36 3.56 4.85
CA GLY A 17 -10.16 2.89 4.38
C GLY A 17 -9.04 2.89 5.41
N GLY A 18 -7.97 2.19 5.14
CA GLY A 18 -6.79 2.16 6.00
C GLY A 18 -6.18 3.55 6.20
N THR A 19 -5.60 3.78 7.36
CA THR A 19 -4.98 5.06 7.72
C THR A 19 -3.50 5.11 7.34
N PRO A 20 -2.88 6.31 7.25
CA PRO A 20 -1.43 6.42 7.07
C PRO A 20 -0.63 5.68 8.15
N GLU A 21 -1.07 5.73 9.41
CA GLU A 21 -0.43 5.01 10.52
C GLU A 21 -0.48 3.50 10.31
N GLU A 22 -1.61 2.97 9.85
CA GLU A 22 -1.75 1.56 9.53
C GLU A 22 -0.89 1.15 8.33
N ALA A 23 -0.78 2.01 7.32
CA ALA A 23 0.08 1.79 6.16
C ALA A 23 1.56 1.69 6.58
N LYS A 24 2.03 2.62 7.42
CA LYS A 24 3.38 2.57 7.96
C LYS A 24 3.62 1.33 8.80
N ALA A 25 2.68 0.96 9.66
CA ALA A 25 2.78 -0.25 10.47
C ALA A 25 2.88 -1.51 9.61
N LEU A 26 2.15 -1.57 8.49
CA LEU A 26 2.22 -2.70 7.57
C LEU A 26 3.58 -2.79 6.87
N VAL A 27 4.18 -1.66 6.50
CA VAL A 27 5.54 -1.63 5.95
C VAL A 27 6.55 -2.14 6.97
N GLU A 28 6.46 -1.72 8.23
CA GLU A 28 7.37 -2.19 9.29
C GLU A 28 7.21 -3.71 9.52
N LYS A 29 5.98 -4.22 9.50
CA LYS A 29 5.71 -5.65 9.56
C LYS A 29 6.32 -6.40 8.38
N ALA A 30 6.21 -5.84 7.17
CA ALA A 30 6.78 -6.41 5.96
C ALA A 30 8.31 -6.48 6.02
N ILE A 31 8.95 -5.44 6.58
CA ILE A 31 10.41 -5.42 6.76
C ILE A 31 10.86 -6.50 7.74
N VAL A 32 10.15 -6.67 8.86
CA VAL A 32 10.44 -7.76 9.82
C VAL A 32 10.35 -9.11 9.13
N PHE A 33 9.31 -9.33 8.35
CA PHE A 33 9.13 -10.57 7.58
C PHE A 33 10.25 -10.78 6.56
N TYR A 34 10.62 -9.73 5.85
CA TYR A 34 11.72 -9.76 4.88
C TYR A 34 13.04 -10.18 5.54
N LYS A 35 13.38 -9.57 6.67
CA LYS A 35 14.62 -9.88 7.40
C LYS A 35 14.64 -11.31 7.96
N ALA A 36 13.48 -11.82 8.38
CA ALA A 36 13.35 -13.16 8.95
C ALA A 36 13.33 -14.27 7.89
N ASN A 37 12.79 -14.01 6.69
CA ASN A 37 12.51 -15.04 5.69
C ASN A 37 13.34 -14.92 4.41
N GLY A 38 14.00 -13.79 4.18
CA GLY A 38 14.76 -13.52 2.97
C GLY A 38 13.91 -12.91 1.84
N LYS A 39 14.60 -12.37 0.85
CA LYS A 39 14.00 -11.59 -0.24
C LYS A 39 12.97 -12.37 -1.05
N GLU A 40 13.33 -13.55 -1.53
CA GLU A 40 12.49 -14.34 -2.44
C GLU A 40 11.15 -14.70 -1.79
N LYS A 41 11.20 -15.23 -0.58
CA LYS A 41 9.99 -15.60 0.17
C LYS A 41 9.14 -14.39 0.52
N ALA A 42 9.77 -13.29 0.92
CA ALA A 42 9.07 -12.05 1.26
C ALA A 42 8.34 -11.46 0.05
N LEU A 43 9.00 -11.35 -1.11
CA LEU A 43 8.37 -10.81 -2.32
C LEU A 43 7.19 -11.66 -2.78
N ALA A 44 7.30 -12.99 -2.70
CA ALA A 44 6.20 -13.88 -3.02
C ALA A 44 5.00 -13.67 -2.07
N GLU A 45 5.25 -13.52 -0.79
CA GLU A 45 4.21 -13.29 0.22
C GLU A 45 3.53 -11.92 0.03
N PHE A 46 4.29 -10.87 -0.29
CA PHE A 46 3.76 -9.52 -0.54
C PHE A 46 2.82 -9.46 -1.73
N SER A 47 2.99 -10.33 -2.71
CA SER A 47 2.16 -10.36 -3.93
C SER A 47 0.89 -11.19 -3.80
N LYS A 48 0.61 -11.79 -2.65
CA LYS A 48 -0.64 -12.52 -2.40
C LYS A 48 -1.81 -11.55 -2.17
N PRO A 49 -2.82 -11.50 -3.05
CA PRO A 49 -3.89 -10.48 -2.95
C PRO A 49 -4.73 -10.52 -1.67
N LYS A 50 -4.83 -11.69 -1.04
CA LYS A 50 -5.57 -11.90 0.21
C LYS A 50 -4.67 -12.46 1.31
N GLY A 51 -3.38 -12.16 1.22
CA GLY A 51 -2.40 -12.60 2.18
C GLY A 51 -2.31 -11.68 3.41
N GLN A 52 -1.34 -11.98 4.28
CA GLN A 52 -1.13 -11.24 5.53
C GLN A 52 -0.66 -9.78 5.33
N PHE A 53 -0.27 -9.40 4.10
CA PHE A 53 0.20 -8.05 3.77
C PHE A 53 -0.83 -7.26 2.95
N THR A 54 -2.09 -7.66 3.02
CA THR A 54 -3.23 -6.92 2.50
C THR A 54 -4.29 -6.78 3.60
N LYS A 55 -4.87 -5.59 3.73
CA LYS A 55 -5.94 -5.31 4.70
C LYS A 55 -6.84 -4.21 4.17
N GLY A 56 -8.06 -4.57 3.72
CA GLY A 56 -8.95 -3.63 3.07
C GLY A 56 -8.32 -3.06 1.80
N ASP A 57 -8.13 -1.74 1.74
CA ASP A 57 -7.46 -1.06 0.64
C ASP A 57 -5.94 -0.88 0.84
N LEU A 58 -5.40 -1.37 1.94
CA LEU A 58 -3.96 -1.40 2.20
C LEU A 58 -3.35 -2.67 1.61
N TYR A 59 -2.25 -2.51 0.91
CA TYR A 59 -1.44 -3.63 0.40
C TYR A 59 0.02 -3.23 0.30
N ILE A 60 0.89 -4.21 0.50
CA ILE A 60 2.32 -4.02 0.30
C ILE A 60 2.65 -4.13 -1.19
N PHE A 61 3.56 -3.27 -1.62
CA PHE A 61 4.24 -3.40 -2.90
C PHE A 61 5.73 -3.13 -2.70
N ALA A 62 6.52 -3.54 -3.67
CA ALA A 62 7.96 -3.32 -3.61
C ALA A 62 8.53 -3.02 -5.00
N TYR A 63 9.55 -2.17 -5.02
CA TYR A 63 10.32 -1.78 -6.19
C TYR A 63 11.79 -2.16 -6.01
N ASN A 64 12.45 -2.43 -7.12
CA ASN A 64 13.92 -2.42 -7.13
C ASN A 64 14.43 -1.00 -7.38
N PRO A 65 15.74 -0.70 -7.21
CA PRO A 65 16.28 0.65 -7.42
C PRO A 65 16.19 1.17 -8.84
N LYS A 66 15.89 0.32 -9.82
CA LYS A 66 15.68 0.71 -11.23
C LYS A 66 14.25 1.18 -11.50
N GLY A 67 13.34 1.05 -10.53
CA GLY A 67 11.93 1.43 -10.71
C GLY A 67 11.05 0.32 -11.28
N THR A 68 11.51 -0.92 -11.26
CA THR A 68 10.70 -2.09 -11.62
C THR A 68 9.93 -2.58 -10.40
N ILE A 69 8.66 -2.87 -10.58
CA ILE A 69 7.82 -3.48 -9.55
C ILE A 69 8.25 -4.94 -9.38
N ILE A 70 8.62 -5.33 -8.17
CA ILE A 70 9.06 -6.69 -7.85
C ILE A 70 8.10 -7.44 -6.93
N ALA A 71 7.13 -6.73 -6.33
CA ALA A 71 5.99 -7.31 -5.61
C ALA A 71 4.82 -6.33 -5.61
N HIS A 72 3.60 -6.83 -5.64
CA HIS A 72 2.41 -5.98 -5.60
C HIS A 72 1.19 -6.76 -5.12
N GLY A 73 0.72 -6.44 -3.91
CA GLY A 73 -0.42 -7.13 -3.30
C GLY A 73 -1.78 -6.72 -3.85
N GLY A 74 -1.88 -5.51 -4.41
CA GLY A 74 -3.13 -5.00 -4.98
C GLY A 74 -3.39 -5.49 -6.40
N ASP A 75 -2.33 -5.60 -7.21
CA ASP A 75 -2.40 -6.12 -8.58
C ASP A 75 -1.09 -6.83 -8.95
N PRO A 76 -1.01 -8.13 -8.69
CA PRO A 76 0.20 -8.91 -8.99
C PRO A 76 0.61 -8.94 -10.46
N LYS A 77 -0.30 -8.60 -11.39
CA LYS A 77 0.01 -8.51 -12.83
C LYS A 77 1.01 -7.40 -13.15
N LEU A 78 1.18 -6.44 -12.24
CA LEU A 78 2.14 -5.34 -12.40
C LEU A 78 3.58 -5.75 -12.14
N VAL A 79 3.81 -6.89 -11.49
CA VAL A 79 5.15 -7.40 -11.19
C VAL A 79 5.94 -7.59 -12.49
N GLY A 80 7.15 -7.06 -12.53
CA GLY A 80 8.04 -7.09 -13.68
C GLY A 80 7.97 -5.85 -14.58
N ARG A 81 7.04 -4.92 -14.32
CA ARG A 81 6.90 -3.70 -15.11
C ARG A 81 7.80 -2.59 -14.59
N ASP A 82 8.42 -1.88 -15.51
CA ASP A 82 9.12 -0.62 -15.25
C ASP A 82 8.10 0.51 -15.13
N PHE A 83 8.08 1.18 -13.98
CA PHE A 83 7.15 2.28 -13.72
C PHE A 83 7.81 3.66 -13.77
N THR A 84 9.07 3.77 -14.13
CA THR A 84 9.76 5.07 -14.20
C THR A 84 9.16 6.04 -15.20
N GLY A 85 8.50 5.55 -16.23
CA GLY A 85 7.78 6.35 -17.23
C GLY A 85 6.31 6.56 -16.95
N VAL A 86 5.76 5.99 -15.86
CA VAL A 86 4.34 6.10 -15.52
C VAL A 86 4.08 7.39 -14.76
N GLN A 87 3.07 8.12 -15.20
CA GLN A 87 2.59 9.33 -14.53
C GLN A 87 1.23 9.07 -13.90
N ASP A 88 0.96 9.73 -12.78
CA ASP A 88 -0.39 9.81 -12.25
C ASP A 88 -1.23 10.83 -13.07
N PRO A 89 -2.55 11.00 -12.80
CA PRO A 89 -3.38 11.96 -13.54
C PRO A 89 -2.90 13.41 -13.49
N ASP A 90 -2.10 13.78 -12.49
CA ASP A 90 -1.52 15.12 -12.37
C ASP A 90 -0.13 15.25 -13.04
N GLY A 91 0.31 14.21 -13.74
CA GLY A 91 1.59 14.20 -14.45
C GLY A 91 2.79 13.88 -13.57
N LYS A 92 2.57 13.38 -12.34
CA LYS A 92 3.65 13.07 -11.40
C LYS A 92 4.27 11.70 -11.71
N TYR A 93 5.59 11.68 -11.84
CA TYR A 93 6.38 10.45 -11.96
C TYR A 93 6.66 9.86 -10.58
N PHE A 94 5.66 9.28 -9.96
CA PHE A 94 5.72 8.86 -8.56
C PHE A 94 6.75 7.76 -8.29
N ALA A 95 6.97 6.82 -9.23
CA ALA A 95 7.95 5.76 -9.04
C ALA A 95 9.38 6.31 -8.97
N ARG A 96 9.68 7.41 -9.65
CA ARG A 96 10.98 8.09 -9.56
C ARG A 96 11.22 8.66 -8.16
N GLU A 97 10.17 9.09 -7.48
CA GLU A 97 10.27 9.54 -6.09
C GLU A 97 10.40 8.37 -5.12
N PHE A 98 9.71 7.27 -5.40
CA PHE A 98 9.79 6.05 -4.58
C PHE A 98 11.21 5.52 -4.46
N ILE A 99 11.92 5.42 -5.59
CA ILE A 99 13.27 4.84 -5.63
C ILE A 99 14.34 5.73 -4.99
N LYS A 100 14.01 6.97 -4.65
CA LYS A 100 14.89 7.87 -3.90
C LYS A 100 14.77 7.68 -2.39
N ILE A 101 13.76 6.96 -1.91
CA ILE A 101 13.56 6.74 -0.49
C ILE A 101 14.67 5.81 0.03
N GLY A 102 15.29 6.23 1.11
CA GLY A 102 16.38 5.51 1.77
C GLY A 102 15.91 4.64 2.94
N PRO A 103 16.88 4.14 3.74
CA PRO A 103 16.59 3.24 4.87
C PRO A 103 15.89 3.94 6.05
N GLU A 104 15.89 5.27 6.10
CA GLU A 104 15.18 6.05 7.11
C GLU A 104 13.67 6.11 6.86
N GLY A 105 13.22 5.78 5.64
CA GLY A 105 11.83 5.87 5.24
C GLY A 105 11.38 7.26 4.86
N GLY A 106 10.23 7.35 4.23
CA GLY A 106 9.62 8.62 3.82
C GLY A 106 8.25 8.45 3.19
N TRP A 107 7.60 9.56 2.92
CA TRP A 107 6.25 9.63 2.37
C TRP A 107 6.25 10.24 0.98
N VAL A 108 5.41 9.70 0.10
CA VAL A 108 5.15 10.25 -1.24
C VAL A 108 3.65 10.34 -1.46
N ASP A 109 3.18 11.50 -1.88
CA ASP A 109 1.77 11.74 -2.23
C ASP A 109 1.59 11.68 -3.74
N TYR A 110 0.59 10.96 -4.20
CA TYR A 110 0.23 10.81 -5.61
C TYR A 110 -1.20 10.31 -5.74
N LYS A 111 -1.70 10.14 -6.95
CA LYS A 111 -3.01 9.55 -7.21
C LYS A 111 -2.85 8.16 -7.79
N TRP A 112 -3.68 7.24 -7.34
CA TRP A 112 -3.66 5.86 -7.81
C TRP A 112 -5.03 5.21 -7.71
N MET A 113 -5.23 4.14 -8.49
CA MET A 113 -6.44 3.33 -8.43
C MET A 113 -6.60 2.68 -7.06
N ASN A 114 -7.74 2.91 -6.44
CA ASN A 114 -8.17 2.13 -5.29
C ASN A 114 -8.87 0.86 -5.80
N TYR A 115 -8.27 -0.28 -5.56
CA TYR A 115 -8.78 -1.56 -6.08
C TYR A 115 -10.07 -2.02 -5.40
N VAL A 116 -10.43 -1.46 -4.26
CA VAL A 116 -11.69 -1.73 -3.56
C VAL A 116 -12.84 -0.92 -4.15
N THR A 117 -12.64 0.40 -4.29
CA THR A 117 -13.68 1.32 -4.78
C THR A 117 -13.71 1.44 -6.32
N LYS A 118 -12.66 1.00 -7.00
CA LYS A 118 -12.45 1.14 -8.46
C LYS A 118 -12.35 2.60 -8.93
N LYS A 119 -11.98 3.50 -8.03
CA LYS A 119 -11.78 4.93 -8.32
C LYS A 119 -10.31 5.31 -8.17
N VAL A 120 -9.88 6.31 -8.94
CA VAL A 120 -8.57 6.93 -8.77
C VAL A 120 -8.70 8.02 -7.71
N ASP A 121 -8.00 7.86 -6.61
CA ASP A 121 -8.06 8.76 -5.47
C ASP A 121 -6.65 9.21 -5.05
N ALA A 122 -6.59 10.32 -4.33
CA ALA A 122 -5.37 10.78 -3.68
C ALA A 122 -4.90 9.72 -2.68
N LYS A 123 -3.58 9.45 -2.68
CA LYS A 123 -2.94 8.42 -1.89
C LYS A 123 -1.66 8.97 -1.26
N THR A 124 -1.45 8.69 0.01
CA THR A 124 -0.17 8.93 0.67
C THR A 124 0.49 7.59 0.98
N THR A 125 1.70 7.42 0.52
CA THR A 125 2.42 6.15 0.61
C THR A 125 3.66 6.31 1.47
N TYR A 126 3.80 5.45 2.48
CA TYR A 126 5.03 5.28 3.22
C TYR A 126 5.91 4.24 2.53
N LEU A 127 7.18 4.58 2.35
CA LEU A 127 8.17 3.69 1.76
C LEU A 127 9.40 3.64 2.65
N LYS A 128 10.05 2.48 2.66
CA LYS A 128 11.33 2.30 3.36
C LYS A 128 12.18 1.30 2.60
N ARG A 129 13.46 1.62 2.50
CA ARG A 129 14.42 0.79 1.79
C ARG A 129 15.08 -0.21 2.72
N VAL A 130 15.13 -1.47 2.29
CA VAL A 130 15.89 -2.55 2.93
C VAL A 130 16.74 -3.19 1.84
N GLU A 131 18.06 -3.13 2.00
CA GLU A 131 18.99 -3.60 0.96
C GLU A 131 18.68 -2.94 -0.40
N ASP A 132 18.40 -3.71 -1.43
CA ASP A 132 18.02 -3.24 -2.76
C ASP A 132 16.51 -3.26 -3.01
N VAL A 133 15.70 -3.31 -1.95
CA VAL A 133 14.24 -3.37 -2.04
C VAL A 133 13.62 -2.15 -1.37
N ILE A 134 12.76 -1.45 -2.09
CA ILE A 134 11.97 -0.33 -1.56
C ILE A 134 10.54 -0.85 -1.34
N ILE A 135 10.15 -0.96 -0.07
CA ILE A 135 8.86 -1.51 0.34
C ILE A 135 7.91 -0.38 0.67
N GLY A 136 6.71 -0.41 0.12
CA GLY A 136 5.72 0.64 0.31
C GLY A 136 4.32 0.12 0.60
N CYS A 137 3.55 0.98 1.26
CA CYS A 137 2.11 0.83 1.46
C CYS A 137 1.48 2.22 1.57
N GLY A 138 0.38 2.43 0.88
CA GLY A 138 -0.29 3.72 0.87
C GLY A 138 -1.71 3.68 1.37
N ALA A 139 -2.12 4.77 2.03
CA ALA A 139 -3.49 5.02 2.45
C ALA A 139 -4.15 6.02 1.50
N TYR A 140 -5.39 5.74 1.09
CA TYR A 140 -6.19 6.66 0.30
C TYR A 140 -6.82 7.74 1.18
N LYS A 141 -6.93 8.93 0.64
CA LYS A 141 -7.51 10.09 1.33
C LYS A 141 -9.00 10.23 1.07
#